data_bc53f5b39e7ce9671d3abaf5a977d650
#
_entry.id   bc53f5b39e7ce9671d3abaf5a977d650
#
_cell.length_a   1.000
_cell.length_b   1.000
_cell.length_c   1.000
_cell.angle_alpha   90.00
_cell.angle_beta   90.00
_cell.angle_gamma   90.00
#
_symmetry.space_group_name_H-M   'P 1'
#
loop_
_entity.id
_entity.type
_entity.pdbx_description
1 polymer ?
#
loop_
_entity_poly.entity_id
_entity_poly.type
_entity_poly.pdbx_seq_one_letter_code
_entity_poly.pdbx_strand_id
1 'polypeptide(L)'
;SYTIIAQENISGKKKISGEFSFINGNERKKIDVPEIIFKVNPKLIEEEKIHKNKSSTSSIRIIEKMKNDYLITVKTTIDNQKGFARVKEELPNNFTAEAVETSGSIFKNIDGYVKFIWTSIPDSTSEVIVKYKISNTRGLDSNFTISGVFSSENLIMEGYNSGIEIPKTEYKPFKEEIANMKTGSVKIDTTIQQETNQGNSLESNS
;
A
#
# COMPACT_ATOMS: atom_id res chain seq x y z
N SER A 1 1.60 -27.65 -8.25
CA SER A 1 2.79 -27.19 -8.99
C SER A 1 3.38 -25.94 -8.32
N TYR A 2 4.65 -25.71 -8.50
CA TYR A 2 5.35 -24.52 -8.05
C TYR A 2 6.40 -24.13 -9.09
N THR A 3 6.69 -22.84 -9.18
CA THR A 3 7.70 -22.29 -10.06
C THR A 3 8.90 -21.85 -9.23
N ILE A 4 10.10 -22.18 -9.70
CA ILE A 4 11.35 -21.76 -9.08
C ILE A 4 11.98 -20.70 -9.97
N ILE A 5 12.28 -19.55 -9.39
CA ILE A 5 12.92 -18.45 -10.07
C ILE A 5 14.34 -18.31 -9.54
N ALA A 6 15.31 -18.35 -10.44
CA ALA A 6 16.71 -18.11 -10.09
C ALA A 6 16.94 -16.60 -9.96
N GLN A 7 17.57 -16.18 -8.86
CA GLN A 7 18.07 -14.81 -8.72
C GLN A 7 19.28 -14.57 -9.62
N GLU A 8 19.59 -13.30 -9.86
CA GLU A 8 20.79 -12.89 -10.61
C GLU A 8 22.06 -13.54 -10.00
N ASN A 9 22.98 -13.93 -10.86
CA ASN A 9 24.27 -14.59 -10.49
C ASN A 9 24.19 -16.06 -10.03
N ILE A 10 23.07 -16.73 -10.20
CA ILE A 10 23.00 -18.17 -9.98
C ILE A 10 23.32 -18.91 -11.29
N SER A 11 24.32 -19.77 -11.25
CA SER A 11 24.72 -20.60 -12.38
C SER A 11 25.07 -22.01 -11.95
N GLY A 12 25.24 -22.93 -12.92
CA GLY A 12 25.69 -24.30 -12.70
C GLY A 12 24.59 -25.28 -12.30
N LYS A 13 24.97 -26.43 -11.79
CA LYS A 13 24.04 -27.48 -11.34
C LYS A 13 23.41 -27.06 -10.01
N LYS A 14 22.10 -27.11 -9.92
CA LYS A 14 21.31 -26.90 -8.72
C LYS A 14 20.47 -28.12 -8.43
N LYS A 15 20.15 -28.32 -7.17
CA LYS A 15 19.45 -29.48 -6.66
C LYS A 15 18.23 -29.01 -5.88
N ILE A 16 17.10 -29.64 -6.10
CA ILE A 16 15.90 -29.51 -5.28
C ILE A 16 15.67 -30.83 -4.60
N SER A 17 15.52 -30.82 -3.29
CA SER A 17 15.09 -31.94 -2.47
C SER A 17 14.03 -31.47 -1.50
N GLY A 18 13.20 -32.35 -1.04
CA GLY A 18 12.13 -32.01 -0.10
C GLY A 18 11.60 -33.22 0.65
N GLU A 19 10.81 -32.96 1.66
CA GLU A 19 10.11 -33.94 2.44
C GLU A 19 8.62 -33.59 2.46
N PHE A 20 7.78 -34.55 2.18
CA PHE A 20 6.34 -34.45 2.38
C PHE A 20 5.95 -35.13 3.69
N SER A 21 5.35 -34.40 4.60
CA SER A 21 4.85 -34.96 5.85
C SER A 21 3.33 -34.87 5.95
N PHE A 22 2.71 -35.94 6.44
CA PHE A 22 1.28 -36.03 6.61
C PHE A 22 0.92 -36.83 7.88
N ILE A 23 -0.29 -36.68 8.34
CA ILE A 23 -0.82 -37.45 9.47
C ILE A 23 -1.64 -38.60 8.91
N ASN A 24 -1.32 -39.82 9.34
CA ASN A 24 -2.11 -41.00 9.06
C ASN A 24 -2.54 -41.62 10.39
N GLY A 25 -3.82 -41.49 10.71
CA GLY A 25 -4.32 -41.78 12.05
C GLY A 25 -3.75 -40.78 13.07
N ASN A 26 -3.04 -41.26 14.09
CA ASN A 26 -2.39 -40.42 15.11
C ASN A 26 -0.86 -40.30 14.90
N GLU A 27 -0.35 -40.80 13.79
CA GLU A 27 1.10 -40.83 13.51
C GLU A 27 1.47 -39.86 12.39
N ARG A 28 2.54 -39.10 12.61
CA ARG A 28 3.15 -38.30 11.55
C ARG A 28 4.02 -39.17 10.67
N LYS A 29 3.71 -39.23 9.38
CA LYS A 29 4.51 -39.91 8.36
C LYS A 29 5.23 -38.92 7.47
N LYS A 30 6.36 -39.34 6.94
CA LYS A 30 7.23 -38.56 6.09
C LYS A 30 7.58 -39.39 4.85
N ILE A 31 7.61 -38.71 3.71
CA ILE A 31 8.04 -39.28 2.43
C ILE A 31 9.00 -38.31 1.81
N ASP A 32 10.15 -38.77 1.42
CA ASP A 32 11.12 -37.97 0.68
C ASP A 32 10.60 -37.70 -0.74
N VAL A 33 10.66 -36.47 -1.16
CA VAL A 33 10.38 -36.08 -2.53
C VAL A 33 11.63 -36.38 -3.36
N PRO A 34 11.50 -37.09 -4.50
CA PRO A 34 12.62 -37.40 -5.36
C PRO A 34 13.43 -36.13 -5.69
N GLU A 35 14.75 -36.29 -5.59
CA GLU A 35 15.69 -35.23 -5.89
C GLU A 35 15.65 -34.87 -7.39
N ILE A 36 15.55 -33.58 -7.69
CA ILE A 36 15.62 -33.06 -9.05
C ILE A 36 16.90 -32.23 -9.17
N ILE A 37 17.75 -32.59 -10.17
CA ILE A 37 18.93 -31.83 -10.51
C ILE A 37 18.69 -31.12 -11.84
N PHE A 38 18.90 -29.80 -11.86
CA PHE A 38 18.78 -28.97 -13.05
C PHE A 38 19.99 -28.06 -13.21
N LYS A 39 20.23 -27.61 -14.43
CA LYS A 39 21.34 -26.70 -14.75
C LYS A 39 20.80 -25.31 -15.07
N VAL A 40 21.27 -24.32 -14.33
CA VAL A 40 20.97 -22.92 -14.61
C VAL A 40 22.01 -22.39 -15.59
N ASN A 41 21.55 -21.89 -16.74
CA ASN A 41 22.38 -21.23 -17.73
C ASN A 41 22.25 -19.71 -17.60
N PRO A 42 23.31 -18.99 -17.21
CA PRO A 42 23.24 -17.53 -17.04
C PRO A 42 22.94 -16.76 -18.33
N LYS A 43 23.27 -17.33 -19.51
CA LYS A 43 22.97 -16.68 -20.80
C LYS A 43 21.49 -16.59 -21.10
N LEU A 44 20.65 -17.51 -20.62
CA LEU A 44 19.19 -17.44 -20.79
C LEU A 44 18.58 -16.29 -19.97
N ILE A 45 19.23 -15.94 -18.85
CA ILE A 45 18.77 -14.83 -18.00
C ILE A 45 19.01 -13.46 -18.66
N GLU A 46 20.08 -13.34 -19.48
CA GLU A 46 20.38 -12.09 -20.19
C GLU A 46 19.49 -11.89 -21.42
N GLU A 47 19.12 -12.96 -22.12
CA GLU A 47 18.24 -12.88 -23.30
C GLU A 47 16.79 -12.54 -22.91
N GLU A 48 16.29 -13.03 -21.77
CA GLU A 48 14.95 -12.65 -21.27
C GLU A 48 14.88 -11.18 -20.78
N LYS A 49 16.01 -10.59 -20.39
CA LYS A 49 16.05 -9.15 -20.01
C LYS A 49 15.78 -8.19 -21.18
N ILE A 50 15.97 -8.63 -22.42
CA ILE A 50 15.89 -7.76 -23.61
C ILE A 50 14.44 -7.57 -24.09
N HIS A 51 13.51 -8.44 -23.71
CA HIS A 51 12.09 -8.37 -24.09
C HIS A 51 11.15 -8.00 -22.93
N LYS A 52 11.58 -7.16 -22.00
CA LYS A 52 10.65 -6.57 -21.04
C LYS A 52 9.70 -5.62 -21.75
N ASN A 53 8.60 -6.14 -22.28
CA ASN A 53 7.39 -5.35 -22.44
C ASN A 53 7.06 -4.82 -21.03
N LYS A 54 7.28 -3.52 -20.83
CA LYS A 54 7.04 -2.88 -19.55
C LYS A 54 5.55 -3.07 -19.22
N SER A 55 5.24 -3.92 -18.24
CA SER A 55 3.86 -4.09 -17.78
C SER A 55 3.28 -2.73 -17.45
N SER A 56 2.07 -2.45 -17.94
CA SER A 56 1.34 -1.23 -17.56
C SER A 56 0.68 -1.36 -16.18
N THR A 57 0.83 -2.51 -15.52
CA THR A 57 0.38 -2.73 -14.15
C THR A 57 1.07 -1.75 -13.21
N SER A 58 0.29 -1.03 -12.45
CA SER A 58 0.78 -0.03 -11.50
C SER A 58 -0.08 -0.01 -10.25
N SER A 59 0.50 0.43 -9.14
CA SER A 59 -0.22 0.54 -7.86
C SER A 59 0.00 1.90 -7.23
N ILE A 60 -1.05 2.41 -6.59
CA ILE A 60 -0.97 3.62 -5.77
C ILE A 60 -1.54 3.34 -4.39
N ARG A 61 -1.11 4.11 -3.40
CA ARG A 61 -1.65 4.09 -2.03
C ARG A 61 -2.14 5.46 -1.64
N ILE A 62 -3.30 5.49 -0.97
CA ILE A 62 -3.88 6.69 -0.37
C ILE A 62 -4.03 6.43 1.12
N ILE A 63 -3.66 7.40 1.95
CA ILE A 63 -3.80 7.37 3.41
C ILE A 63 -4.76 8.48 3.80
N GLU A 64 -5.86 8.12 4.43
CA GLU A 64 -6.86 9.06 4.93
C GLU A 64 -6.93 8.98 6.45
N LYS A 65 -6.76 10.12 7.13
CA LYS A 65 -6.92 10.21 8.59
C LYS A 65 -8.39 10.10 8.95
N MET A 66 -8.69 9.18 9.85
CA MET A 66 -9.98 9.08 10.54
C MET A 66 -9.84 9.64 11.97
N LYS A 67 -10.89 9.63 12.75
CA LYS A 67 -10.87 10.17 14.12
C LYS A 67 -9.72 9.61 14.97
N ASN A 68 -9.58 8.28 15.03
CA ASN A 68 -8.57 7.60 15.84
C ASN A 68 -7.69 6.66 15.02
N ASP A 69 -8.02 6.44 13.78
CA ASP A 69 -7.44 5.44 12.89
C ASP A 69 -7.03 6.08 11.56
N TYR A 70 -6.52 5.26 10.67
CA TYR A 70 -6.21 5.65 9.29
C TYR A 70 -6.81 4.62 8.33
N LEU A 71 -7.49 5.11 7.31
CA LEU A 71 -7.95 4.27 6.21
C LEU A 71 -6.86 4.27 5.13
N ILE A 72 -6.43 3.07 4.79
CA ILE A 72 -5.46 2.84 3.72
C ILE A 72 -6.20 2.25 2.53
N THR A 73 -6.10 2.89 1.39
CA THR A 73 -6.63 2.40 0.12
C THR A 73 -5.46 2.08 -0.80
N VAL A 74 -5.38 0.84 -1.26
CA VAL A 74 -4.45 0.41 -2.31
C VAL A 74 -5.25 0.11 -3.57
N LYS A 75 -4.93 0.84 -4.63
CA LYS A 75 -5.52 0.70 -5.95
C LYS A 75 -4.47 0.19 -6.90
N THR A 76 -4.69 -0.96 -7.50
CA THR A 76 -3.79 -1.56 -8.49
C THR A 76 -4.50 -1.66 -9.83
N THR A 77 -3.98 -0.95 -10.83
CA THR A 77 -4.37 -1.13 -12.23
C THR A 77 -3.74 -2.42 -12.73
N ILE A 78 -4.54 -3.28 -13.32
CA ILE A 78 -4.14 -4.61 -13.76
C ILE A 78 -4.13 -4.64 -15.28
N ASP A 79 -2.97 -4.96 -15.84
CA ASP A 79 -2.82 -5.21 -17.27
C ASP A 79 -2.48 -6.67 -17.50
N ASN A 80 -3.40 -7.41 -18.12
CA ASN A 80 -3.24 -8.83 -18.43
C ASN A 80 -2.84 -9.74 -17.27
N GLN A 81 -3.07 -9.32 -16.03
CA GLN A 81 -2.77 -10.15 -14.87
C GLN A 81 -3.89 -11.16 -14.64
N LYS A 82 -3.53 -12.42 -14.52
CA LYS A 82 -4.44 -13.54 -14.28
C LYS A 82 -3.88 -14.44 -13.19
N GLY A 83 -4.73 -15.36 -12.72
CA GLY A 83 -4.32 -16.35 -11.74
C GLY A 83 -4.03 -15.75 -10.36
N PHE A 84 -3.06 -16.30 -9.69
CA PHE A 84 -2.66 -15.88 -8.36
C PHE A 84 -2.14 -14.44 -8.34
N ALA A 85 -2.60 -13.66 -7.35
CA ALA A 85 -2.04 -12.34 -7.08
C ALA A 85 -2.04 -12.01 -5.58
N ARG A 86 -1.21 -11.05 -5.21
CA ARG A 86 -1.07 -10.63 -3.83
C ARG A 86 -0.65 -9.16 -3.74
N VAL A 87 -1.32 -8.42 -2.88
CA VAL A 87 -0.81 -7.19 -2.26
C VAL A 87 -0.19 -7.58 -0.93
N LYS A 88 1.04 -7.17 -0.68
CA LYS A 88 1.71 -7.31 0.62
C LYS A 88 2.22 -5.93 1.04
N GLU A 89 1.82 -5.46 2.22
CA GLU A 89 2.27 -4.19 2.77
C GLU A 89 2.86 -4.38 4.17
N GLU A 90 3.92 -3.66 4.45
CA GLU A 90 4.58 -3.65 5.75
C GLU A 90 3.87 -2.66 6.67
N LEU A 91 3.37 -3.16 7.81
CA LEU A 91 2.76 -2.31 8.83
C LEU A 91 3.84 -1.55 9.62
N PRO A 92 3.58 -0.28 9.92
CA PRO A 92 4.42 0.45 10.85
C PRO A 92 4.40 -0.21 12.24
N ASN A 93 5.49 -0.08 12.98
CA ASN A 93 5.56 -0.58 14.34
C ASN A 93 4.45 0.00 15.23
N ASN A 94 3.87 -0.83 16.08
CA ASN A 94 2.77 -0.50 16.99
C ASN A 94 1.43 -0.18 16.27
N PHE A 95 1.25 -0.67 15.05
CA PHE A 95 -0.04 -0.62 14.38
C PHE A 95 -0.65 -2.02 14.25
N THR A 96 -1.98 -2.07 14.33
CA THR A 96 -2.81 -3.22 13.97
C THR A 96 -3.60 -2.89 12.71
N ALA A 97 -4.05 -3.91 11.98
CA ALA A 97 -4.83 -3.71 10.77
C ALA A 97 -6.08 -4.60 10.74
N GLU A 98 -7.16 -4.04 10.18
CA GLU A 98 -8.42 -4.72 9.91
C GLU A 98 -8.85 -4.47 8.47
N ALA A 99 -9.39 -5.50 7.80
CA ALA A 99 -9.92 -5.35 6.45
C ALA A 99 -11.19 -4.51 6.43
N VAL A 100 -11.31 -3.65 5.41
CA VAL A 100 -12.51 -2.86 5.12
C VAL A 100 -13.10 -3.28 3.78
N GLU A 101 -12.27 -3.41 2.74
CA GLU A 101 -12.65 -3.86 1.40
C GLU A 101 -11.58 -4.80 0.86
N THR A 102 -11.97 -6.00 0.44
CA THR A 102 -11.01 -7.03 0.03
C THR A 102 -11.00 -7.31 -1.48
N SER A 103 -11.98 -6.83 -2.23
CA SER A 103 -12.17 -7.16 -3.67
C SER A 103 -12.03 -8.65 -3.96
N GLY A 104 -12.64 -9.49 -3.10
CA GLY A 104 -12.61 -10.94 -3.26
C GLY A 104 -11.32 -11.63 -2.84
N SER A 105 -10.35 -10.90 -2.28
CA SER A 105 -9.13 -11.49 -1.74
C SER A 105 -9.30 -12.03 -0.32
N ILE A 106 -8.40 -12.91 0.08
CA ILE A 106 -8.24 -13.35 1.46
C ILE A 106 -7.33 -12.34 2.16
N PHE A 107 -7.88 -11.71 3.21
CA PHE A 107 -7.09 -10.81 4.06
C PHE A 107 -6.34 -11.58 5.14
N LYS A 108 -5.08 -11.21 5.36
CA LYS A 108 -4.27 -11.67 6.50
C LYS A 108 -3.46 -10.51 7.06
N ASN A 109 -3.44 -10.41 8.39
CA ASN A 109 -2.53 -9.54 9.15
C ASN A 109 -1.65 -10.45 10.00
N ILE A 110 -0.39 -10.61 9.61
CA ILE A 110 0.55 -11.55 10.25
C ILE A 110 2.00 -11.05 10.10
N ASP A 111 2.79 -11.22 11.15
CA ASP A 111 4.23 -10.90 11.18
C ASP A 111 4.57 -9.46 10.75
N GLY A 112 3.74 -8.49 11.13
CA GLY A 112 3.92 -7.09 10.75
C GLY A 112 3.55 -6.77 9.30
N TYR A 113 2.85 -7.68 8.61
CA TYR A 113 2.41 -7.48 7.22
C TYR A 113 0.91 -7.61 7.08
N VAL A 114 0.33 -6.72 6.29
CA VAL A 114 -0.99 -6.87 5.69
C VAL A 114 -0.84 -7.58 4.35
N LYS A 115 -1.67 -8.59 4.11
CA LYS A 115 -1.68 -9.35 2.87
C LYS A 115 -3.11 -9.49 2.35
N PHE A 116 -3.32 -9.14 1.08
CA PHE A 116 -4.52 -9.44 0.32
C PHE A 116 -4.14 -10.45 -0.76
N ILE A 117 -4.74 -11.63 -0.74
CA ILE A 117 -4.33 -12.77 -1.57
C ILE A 117 -5.50 -13.21 -2.41
N TRP A 118 -5.38 -13.13 -3.72
CA TRP A 118 -6.29 -13.73 -4.69
C TRP A 118 -5.77 -15.07 -5.14
N THR A 119 -6.56 -16.10 -5.07
CA THR A 119 -6.26 -17.42 -5.69
C THR A 119 -6.37 -17.31 -7.21
N SER A 120 -7.29 -16.47 -7.69
CA SER A 120 -7.40 -16.07 -9.08
C SER A 120 -8.02 -14.68 -9.14
N ILE A 121 -7.39 -13.79 -9.90
CA ILE A 121 -7.99 -12.49 -10.26
C ILE A 121 -9.12 -12.76 -11.27
N PRO A 122 -10.30 -12.12 -11.15
CA PRO A 122 -11.35 -12.23 -12.14
C PRO A 122 -10.89 -11.77 -13.53
N ASP A 123 -11.19 -12.55 -14.57
CA ASP A 123 -10.67 -12.35 -15.93
C ASP A 123 -11.01 -11.00 -16.58
N SER A 124 -12.07 -10.34 -16.15
CA SER A 124 -12.53 -9.05 -16.69
C SER A 124 -12.06 -7.84 -15.86
N THR A 125 -11.22 -8.06 -14.86
CA THR A 125 -10.84 -7.01 -13.93
C THR A 125 -9.68 -6.21 -14.49
N SER A 126 -9.88 -4.90 -14.70
CA SER A 126 -8.82 -3.96 -15.06
C SER A 126 -8.17 -3.27 -13.85
N GLU A 127 -8.79 -3.43 -12.68
CA GLU A 127 -8.37 -2.79 -11.45
C GLU A 127 -8.83 -3.58 -10.23
N VAL A 128 -7.99 -3.67 -9.21
CA VAL A 128 -8.40 -4.12 -7.88
C VAL A 128 -8.18 -3.01 -6.85
N ILE A 129 -9.14 -2.85 -5.95
CA ILE A 129 -9.09 -1.89 -4.87
C ILE A 129 -9.24 -2.66 -3.57
N VAL A 130 -8.25 -2.55 -2.68
CA VAL A 130 -8.35 -3.07 -1.33
C VAL A 130 -8.26 -1.95 -0.33
N LYS A 131 -9.01 -2.06 0.76
CA LYS A 131 -8.99 -1.08 1.85
C LYS A 131 -8.82 -1.79 3.17
N TYR A 132 -8.02 -1.21 4.02
CA TYR A 132 -7.85 -1.66 5.39
C TYR A 132 -7.66 -0.46 6.31
N LYS A 133 -8.11 -0.63 7.53
CA LYS A 133 -7.96 0.36 8.60
C LYS A 133 -6.74 -0.01 9.43
N ILE A 134 -5.91 0.96 9.76
CA ILE A 134 -4.82 0.77 10.72
C ILE A 134 -5.04 1.64 11.95
N SER A 135 -4.75 1.08 13.11
CA SER A 135 -4.90 1.73 14.42
C SER A 135 -3.59 1.67 15.17
N ASN A 136 -3.14 2.80 15.69
CA ASN A 136 -1.95 2.84 16.54
C ASN A 136 -2.30 2.28 17.92
N THR A 137 -1.64 1.20 18.35
CA THR A 137 -1.88 0.54 19.64
C THR A 137 -1.56 1.42 20.85
N ARG A 138 -0.79 2.49 20.66
CA ARG A 138 -0.46 3.48 21.69
C ARG A 138 -1.42 4.67 21.72
N GLY A 139 -2.41 4.71 20.83
CA GLY A 139 -3.40 5.80 20.75
C GLY A 139 -2.81 7.17 20.35
N LEU A 140 -1.58 7.22 19.87
CA LEU A 140 -0.90 8.45 19.50
C LEU A 140 -0.97 8.69 18.00
N ASP A 141 -1.25 9.95 17.62
CA ASP A 141 -1.04 10.39 16.25
C ASP A 141 0.46 10.57 16.01
N SER A 142 1.00 9.83 15.07
CA SER A 142 2.46 9.77 14.84
C SER A 142 2.76 9.69 13.36
N ASN A 143 3.95 10.16 12.99
CA ASN A 143 4.48 9.93 11.65
C ASN A 143 4.67 8.42 11.45
N PHE A 144 4.30 7.94 10.30
CA PHE A 144 4.61 6.57 9.89
C PHE A 144 4.78 6.46 8.39
N THR A 145 5.32 5.35 7.96
CA THR A 145 5.53 5.04 6.55
C THR A 145 5.03 3.64 6.26
N ILE A 146 4.40 3.47 5.12
CA ILE A 146 3.99 2.17 4.60
C ILE A 146 4.74 1.92 3.30
N SER A 147 5.29 0.72 3.15
CA SER A 147 5.85 0.18 1.92
C SER A 147 5.11 -1.09 1.53
N GLY A 148 5.11 -1.45 0.26
CA GLY A 148 4.41 -2.64 -0.18
C GLY A 148 4.75 -3.06 -1.59
N VAL A 149 4.25 -4.23 -1.97
CA VAL A 149 4.48 -4.84 -3.27
C VAL A 149 3.19 -5.51 -3.75
N PHE A 150 2.84 -5.28 -5.01
CA PHE A 150 1.87 -6.10 -5.73
C PHE A 150 2.62 -7.16 -6.53
N SER A 151 2.22 -8.40 -6.43
CA SER A 151 2.79 -9.51 -7.20
C SER A 151 1.69 -10.38 -7.81
N SER A 152 1.92 -10.89 -8.99
CA SER A 152 1.05 -11.83 -9.69
C SER A 152 1.87 -12.89 -10.40
N GLU A 153 1.21 -13.95 -10.83
CA GLU A 153 1.85 -15.03 -11.58
C GLU A 153 2.51 -14.52 -12.86
N ASN A 154 1.81 -13.69 -13.64
CA ASN A 154 2.33 -13.13 -14.89
C ASN A 154 3.53 -12.21 -14.66
N LEU A 155 3.48 -11.34 -13.66
CA LEU A 155 4.62 -10.47 -13.32
C LEU A 155 5.86 -11.28 -12.98
N ILE A 156 5.70 -12.39 -12.28
CA ILE A 156 6.80 -13.32 -11.98
C ILE A 156 7.34 -13.94 -13.27
N MET A 157 6.46 -14.37 -14.17
CA MET A 157 6.84 -14.92 -15.47
C MET A 157 7.56 -13.88 -16.35
N GLU A 158 7.16 -12.60 -16.26
CA GLU A 158 7.80 -11.45 -16.92
C GLU A 158 9.13 -11.03 -16.28
N GLY A 159 9.61 -11.73 -15.26
CA GLY A 159 10.89 -11.47 -14.58
C GLY A 159 10.83 -10.43 -13.45
N TYR A 160 9.63 -10.05 -12.97
CA TYR A 160 9.47 -9.24 -11.76
C TYR A 160 9.49 -10.11 -10.51
N ASN A 161 10.67 -10.55 -10.08
CA ASN A 161 10.86 -11.53 -8.99
C ASN A 161 10.17 -11.15 -7.66
N SER A 162 10.05 -9.87 -7.37
CA SER A 162 9.40 -9.36 -6.16
C SER A 162 8.02 -8.75 -6.44
N GLY A 163 7.61 -8.67 -7.72
CA GLY A 163 6.44 -7.93 -8.15
C GLY A 163 6.72 -6.44 -8.40
N ILE A 164 5.66 -5.64 -8.49
CA ILE A 164 5.72 -4.19 -8.69
C ILE A 164 5.64 -3.50 -7.34
N GLU A 165 6.57 -2.61 -7.07
CA GLU A 165 6.58 -1.82 -5.84
C GLU A 165 5.35 -0.89 -5.80
N ILE A 166 4.65 -0.90 -4.67
CA ILE A 166 3.65 0.11 -4.33
C ILE A 166 4.40 1.29 -3.72
N PRO A 167 4.32 2.49 -4.32
CA PRO A 167 5.13 3.62 -3.88
C PRO A 167 5.09 3.84 -2.37
N LYS A 168 6.25 4.01 -1.78
CA LYS A 168 6.39 4.30 -0.36
C LYS A 168 5.61 5.56 -0.01
N THR A 169 4.71 5.48 0.97
CA THR A 169 3.86 6.60 1.38
C THR A 169 4.10 6.93 2.83
N GLU A 170 4.42 8.19 3.10
CA GLU A 170 4.62 8.72 4.44
C GLU A 170 3.38 9.49 4.86
N TYR A 171 2.90 9.22 6.07
CA TYR A 171 1.90 10.03 6.75
C TYR A 171 2.60 10.94 7.77
N LYS A 172 2.27 12.23 7.73
CA LYS A 172 2.66 13.23 8.73
C LYS A 172 1.40 13.87 9.30
N PRO A 173 1.19 13.82 10.62
CA PRO A 173 0.10 14.57 11.24
C PRO A 173 0.21 16.04 10.87
N PHE A 174 -0.90 16.66 10.53
CA PHE A 174 -0.96 18.11 10.41
C PHE A 174 -0.71 18.70 11.81
N LYS A 175 0.47 19.25 12.01
CA LYS A 175 0.72 20.14 13.14
C LYS A 175 0.07 21.47 12.75
N GLU A 176 -1.05 21.82 13.38
CA GLU A 176 -1.37 23.24 13.45
C GLU A 176 -0.16 23.91 14.09
N GLU A 177 0.64 24.59 13.28
CA GLU A 177 1.44 25.66 13.79
C GLU A 177 0.42 26.65 14.37
N ILE A 178 0.18 26.55 15.68
CA ILE A 178 -0.19 27.68 16.47
C ILE A 178 1.04 28.58 16.40
N ALA A 179 1.21 29.17 15.20
CA ALA A 179 2.11 30.27 15.01
C ALA A 179 1.76 31.23 16.13
N ASN A 180 2.74 31.48 16.98
CA ASN A 180 2.76 32.54 17.96
C ASN A 180 2.06 33.79 17.39
N MET A 181 0.75 33.83 17.45
CA MET A 181 0.06 35.09 17.59
C MET A 181 0.48 35.57 18.97
N LYS A 182 1.70 36.13 19.01
CA LYS A 182 2.00 37.16 20.01
C LYS A 182 0.77 37.99 20.03
N THR A 183 0.11 38.03 21.16
CA THR A 183 -0.89 39.01 21.55
C THR A 183 -0.28 40.41 21.39
N GLY A 184 -0.20 40.87 20.16
CA GLY A 184 -0.05 42.26 19.85
C GLY A 184 -1.40 42.86 20.24
N SER A 185 -1.45 43.48 21.42
CA SER A 185 -2.55 44.31 21.83
C SER A 185 -2.79 45.32 20.71
N VAL A 186 -3.81 45.09 19.90
CA VAL A 186 -4.36 46.08 19.00
C VAL A 186 -4.99 47.14 19.87
N LYS A 187 -4.29 48.25 20.07
CA LYS A 187 -4.90 49.49 20.58
C LYS A 187 -5.89 49.93 19.52
N ILE A 188 -7.15 49.70 19.78
CA ILE A 188 -8.24 50.31 19.00
C ILE A 188 -8.28 51.77 19.43
N ASP A 189 -7.77 52.66 18.58
CA ASP A 189 -7.88 54.10 18.74
C ASP A 189 -9.29 54.49 18.34
N THR A 190 -10.17 54.63 19.34
CA THR A 190 -11.56 55.05 19.18
C THR A 190 -11.61 56.56 19.16
N THR A 191 -11.07 57.19 18.14
CA THR A 191 -11.36 58.61 17.88
C THR A 191 -12.60 58.68 17.00
N ILE A 192 -13.77 58.74 17.65
CA ILE A 192 -15.04 59.06 17.00
C ILE A 192 -15.02 60.56 16.75
N GLN A 193 -14.82 60.98 15.53
CA GLN A 193 -15.14 62.34 15.11
C GLN A 193 -16.67 62.43 14.96
N GLN A 194 -17.30 63.19 15.82
CA GLN A 194 -18.66 63.60 15.64
C GLN A 194 -18.71 64.64 14.51
N GLU A 195 -19.17 64.26 13.35
CA GLU A 195 -19.64 65.23 12.36
C GLU A 195 -21.01 65.72 12.74
N THR A 196 -21.05 66.97 13.16
CA THR A 196 -22.26 67.75 13.39
C THR A 196 -22.89 68.10 12.05
N ASN A 197 -23.97 67.45 11.68
CA ASN A 197 -24.84 67.91 10.60
C ASN A 197 -25.66 69.09 11.05
N GLN A 198 -25.24 70.25 10.60
CA GLN A 198 -26.12 71.48 10.67
C GLN A 198 -27.19 71.33 9.59
N GLY A 199 -28.39 71.50 10.04
CA GLY A 199 -29.56 71.50 9.22
C GLY A 199 -29.63 72.67 8.23
N ASN A 200 -30.16 72.41 7.07
CA ASN A 200 -30.70 73.40 6.19
C ASN A 200 -32.22 73.22 6.07
N SER A 201 -32.96 74.11 6.74
CA SER A 201 -34.33 74.29 6.49
C SER A 201 -34.54 75.06 5.19
N LEU A 202 -35.24 74.47 4.26
CA LEU A 202 -35.81 75.19 3.14
C LEU A 202 -37.36 75.29 3.29
N GLU A 203 -37.79 76.50 3.46
CA GLU A 203 -39.18 76.91 3.41
C GLU A 203 -39.79 76.59 2.05
N SER A 204 -41.01 76.09 2.05
CA SER A 204 -41.84 76.02 0.87
C SER A 204 -42.95 77.09 1.04
N ASN A 205 -42.95 78.02 0.14
CA ASN A 205 -44.08 78.91 -0.10
C ASN A 205 -44.89 78.43 -1.31
N SER A 206 -46.18 78.50 -1.15
CA SER A 206 -47.31 78.49 -2.09
C SER A 206 -47.88 77.13 -2.40
#